data_9c7315a2a4d0e8188c5a91e0a056719c
#
_entry.id   9c7315a2a4d0e8188c5a91e0a056719c
#
_cell.length_a   1.000
_cell.length_b   1.000
_cell.length_c   1.000
_cell.angle_alpha   90.00
_cell.angle_beta   90.00
_cell.angle_gamma   90.00
#
_symmetry.space_group_name_H-M   'P 1'
#
loop_
_entity.id
_entity.type
_entity.pdbx_description
1 polymer ?
#
loop_
_entity_poly.entity_id
_entity_poly.type
_entity_poly.pdbx_seq_one_letter_code
_entity_poly.pdbx_strand_id
1 'polypeptide(L)'
;MKILYQIHSTYNPGGMERVLLNKVRYLVEEKGWDVTVVTTDQHDRPSFYPFPDVVKMIDLGVNYSDDNGKPFVKKLMGYFRRRQLHKKRLKEVLQEICPDVVDCFYPGECSFVPGLKDGSRKVMELHQSKLFHHQYNRSGLMGLADKVRAWMDERLVRRFDRFVVLTEEDAGMWGEMPGIRVIPNAANFIAEKYSDCKPKRVIAVGRLDYQKSFDRLILVWEKVHQQMQDWTLDIFGQGEWKEMLQRMIDERGLQDSIRLMGPTKTIGKEYSESSMIVMSSHYEGFPMVMIEAMACGLPAVSFDFKCGPKDIIKEGENGLVVKDGDIGGLAEAMMTLMRDDELRKRMGEEAKKVVETFSEAKVMDKWVRLYEETIAD
;
A
#
# COMPACT_ATOMS: atom_id res chain seq x y z
N MET A 1 -23.99 -11.56 8.64
CA MET A 1 -22.79 -12.25 8.11
C MET A 1 -21.71 -12.22 9.18
N LYS A 2 -20.97 -13.31 9.32
CA LYS A 2 -19.81 -13.42 10.24
C LYS A 2 -18.53 -13.47 9.44
N ILE A 3 -17.62 -12.53 9.68
CA ILE A 3 -16.32 -12.49 8.98
C ILE A 3 -15.18 -12.60 9.98
N LEU A 4 -14.21 -13.45 9.67
CA LEU A 4 -12.96 -13.54 10.40
C LEU A 4 -11.81 -13.02 9.52
N TYR A 5 -11.20 -11.94 9.96
CA TYR A 5 -9.96 -11.42 9.35
C TYR A 5 -8.74 -12.02 10.02
N GLN A 6 -7.75 -12.44 9.22
CA GLN A 6 -6.46 -12.86 9.71
C GLN A 6 -5.36 -11.94 9.22
N ILE A 7 -4.67 -11.29 10.15
CA ILE A 7 -3.53 -10.40 9.90
C ILE A 7 -2.35 -10.77 10.82
N HIS A 8 -1.14 -10.40 10.44
CA HIS A 8 0.06 -10.64 11.25
C HIS A 8 -0.03 -9.97 12.62
N SER A 9 -0.26 -8.66 12.66
CA SER A 9 -0.41 -7.87 13.88
C SER A 9 -1.21 -6.59 13.61
N THR A 10 -1.65 -5.92 14.66
CA THR A 10 -2.35 -4.62 14.59
C THR A 10 -1.66 -3.51 15.39
N TYR A 11 -0.50 -3.78 15.97
CA TYR A 11 0.23 -2.81 16.82
C TYR A 11 1.13 -1.83 16.02
N ASN A 12 1.30 -2.03 14.71
CA ASN A 12 2.10 -1.15 13.87
C ASN A 12 1.27 -0.01 13.26
N PRO A 13 1.84 1.18 13.01
CA PRO A 13 1.18 2.27 12.28
C PRO A 13 1.18 2.03 10.77
N GLY A 14 0.95 0.79 10.32
CA GLY A 14 1.03 0.39 8.93
C GLY A 14 -0.22 0.70 8.12
N GLY A 15 -0.07 0.71 6.79
CA GLY A 15 -1.18 0.92 5.87
C GLY A 15 -2.19 -0.22 5.88
N MET A 16 -1.73 -1.48 6.03
CA MET A 16 -2.62 -2.64 6.10
C MET A 16 -3.50 -2.62 7.34
N GLU A 17 -2.94 -2.27 8.50
CA GLU A 17 -3.66 -2.15 9.77
C GLU A 17 -4.75 -1.07 9.68
N ARG A 18 -4.45 0.05 9.02
CA ARG A 18 -5.41 1.12 8.79
C ARG A 18 -6.52 0.70 7.82
N VAL A 19 -6.17 0.02 6.73
CA VAL A 19 -7.16 -0.52 5.78
C VAL A 19 -8.08 -1.52 6.47
N LEU A 20 -7.52 -2.45 7.27
CA LEU A 20 -8.31 -3.40 8.03
C LEU A 20 -9.28 -2.69 9.00
N LEU A 21 -8.79 -1.71 9.79
CA LEU A 21 -9.66 -0.95 10.69
C LEU A 21 -10.84 -0.31 9.94
N ASN A 22 -10.58 0.36 8.82
CA ASN A 22 -11.62 1.04 8.05
C ASN A 22 -12.66 0.05 7.52
N LYS A 23 -12.23 -1.10 6.99
CA LYS A 23 -13.13 -2.17 6.55
C LYS A 23 -13.99 -2.69 7.71
N VAL A 24 -13.33 -3.03 8.82
CA VAL A 24 -14.00 -3.57 10.01
C VAL A 24 -15.04 -2.58 10.55
N ARG A 25 -14.66 -1.31 10.70
CA ARG A 25 -15.56 -0.26 11.15
C ARG A 25 -16.80 -0.16 10.25
N TYR A 26 -16.62 -0.07 8.94
CA TYR A 26 -17.72 0.03 8.00
C TYR A 26 -18.66 -1.21 8.07
N LEU A 27 -18.11 -2.42 8.12
CA LEU A 27 -18.89 -3.65 8.16
C LEU A 27 -19.69 -3.77 9.47
N VAL A 28 -19.13 -3.33 10.57
CA VAL A 28 -19.80 -3.37 11.87
C VAL A 28 -20.85 -2.25 12.00
N GLU A 29 -20.45 -1.00 11.71
CA GLU A 29 -21.29 0.18 11.96
C GLU A 29 -22.39 0.35 10.90
N GLU A 30 -22.06 0.12 9.61
CA GLU A 30 -22.99 0.36 8.48
C GLU A 30 -23.77 -0.90 8.06
N LYS A 31 -23.18 -2.10 8.23
CA LYS A 31 -23.83 -3.36 7.81
C LYS A 31 -24.31 -4.22 8.99
N GLY A 32 -23.88 -3.92 10.21
CA GLY A 32 -24.23 -4.71 11.39
C GLY A 32 -23.68 -6.15 11.36
N TRP A 33 -22.54 -6.36 10.68
CA TRP A 33 -21.93 -7.69 10.56
C TRP A 33 -21.10 -8.02 11.80
N ASP A 34 -21.01 -9.29 12.12
CA ASP A 34 -20.19 -9.81 13.20
C ASP A 34 -18.75 -10.01 12.70
N VAL A 35 -17.82 -9.25 13.24
CA VAL A 35 -16.43 -9.25 12.77
C VAL A 35 -15.49 -9.68 13.90
N THR A 36 -14.65 -10.67 13.58
CA THR A 36 -13.55 -11.13 14.43
C THR A 36 -12.23 -10.84 13.74
N VAL A 37 -11.26 -10.27 14.44
CA VAL A 37 -9.89 -10.08 13.96
C VAL A 37 -8.95 -11.01 14.71
N VAL A 38 -8.20 -11.80 13.96
CA VAL A 38 -7.22 -12.77 14.48
C VAL A 38 -5.82 -12.31 14.11
N THR A 39 -4.94 -12.23 15.11
CA THR A 39 -3.51 -11.91 14.92
C THR A 39 -2.62 -13.12 15.23
N THR A 40 -1.41 -13.14 14.67
CA THR A 40 -0.43 -14.21 14.88
C THR A 40 0.78 -13.76 15.69
N ASP A 41 1.07 -12.46 15.70
CA ASP A 41 2.30 -11.86 16.23
C ASP A 41 2.01 -10.56 17.02
N GLN A 42 0.94 -10.54 17.83
CA GLN A 42 0.54 -9.35 18.58
C GLN A 42 1.43 -9.06 19.79
N HIS A 43 2.04 -10.08 20.39
CA HIS A 43 2.93 -9.96 21.55
C HIS A 43 2.33 -9.17 22.73
N ASP A 44 1.05 -9.38 23.02
CA ASP A 44 0.29 -8.68 24.07
C ASP A 44 0.30 -7.14 23.93
N ARG A 45 0.64 -6.61 22.76
CA ARG A 45 0.65 -5.17 22.49
C ARG A 45 -0.74 -4.70 22.10
N PRO A 46 -1.17 -3.51 22.53
CA PRO A 46 -2.43 -2.93 22.07
C PRO A 46 -2.36 -2.63 20.55
N SER A 47 -3.51 -2.65 19.90
CA SER A 47 -3.64 -2.18 18.52
C SER A 47 -3.24 -0.71 18.41
N PHE A 48 -2.49 -0.35 17.36
CA PHE A 48 -2.09 1.03 17.14
C PHE A 48 -3.29 1.93 16.85
N TYR A 49 -4.21 1.42 16.03
CA TYR A 49 -5.49 2.07 15.75
C TYR A 49 -6.58 1.42 16.62
N PRO A 50 -7.46 2.19 17.28
CA PRO A 50 -8.53 1.64 18.09
C PRO A 50 -9.61 1.00 17.22
N PHE A 51 -9.87 -0.29 17.40
CA PHE A 51 -11.02 -0.98 16.81
C PHE A 51 -12.30 -0.73 17.62
N PRO A 52 -13.49 -0.79 16.99
CA PRO A 52 -14.76 -0.73 17.73
C PRO A 52 -14.85 -1.82 18.81
N ASP A 53 -15.40 -1.51 19.99
CA ASP A 53 -15.46 -2.42 21.14
C ASP A 53 -16.22 -3.72 20.87
N VAL A 54 -17.13 -3.71 19.89
CA VAL A 54 -17.92 -4.89 19.50
C VAL A 54 -17.12 -5.90 18.66
N VAL A 55 -15.93 -5.52 18.18
CA VAL A 55 -15.05 -6.39 17.38
C VAL A 55 -14.30 -7.34 18.30
N LYS A 56 -14.45 -8.64 18.07
CA LYS A 56 -13.69 -9.65 18.81
C LYS A 56 -12.26 -9.69 18.32
N MET A 57 -11.29 -9.34 19.18
CA MET A 57 -9.86 -9.40 18.89
C MET A 57 -9.25 -10.66 19.53
N ILE A 58 -8.59 -11.50 18.76
CA ILE A 58 -7.99 -12.77 19.25
C ILE A 58 -6.53 -12.83 18.77
N ASP A 59 -5.59 -12.84 19.71
CA ASP A 59 -4.18 -13.17 19.36
C ASP A 59 -3.95 -14.68 19.50
N LEU A 60 -3.49 -15.30 18.42
CA LEU A 60 -3.11 -16.72 18.44
C LEU A 60 -1.77 -16.95 19.16
N GLY A 61 -1.00 -15.91 19.46
CA GLY A 61 0.29 -16.00 20.15
C GLY A 61 1.26 -16.96 19.48
N VAL A 62 1.28 -17.00 18.16
CA VAL A 62 2.17 -17.86 17.38
C VAL A 62 3.59 -17.29 17.36
N ASN A 63 3.69 -15.97 17.22
CA ASN A 63 4.91 -15.17 17.29
C ASN A 63 6.01 -15.64 16.33
N TYR A 64 5.70 -15.64 15.02
CA TYR A 64 6.66 -16.02 13.97
C TYR A 64 7.93 -15.16 14.01
N SER A 65 7.82 -13.92 14.42
CA SER A 65 8.94 -12.97 14.50
C SER A 65 10.02 -13.34 15.52
N ASP A 66 9.70 -14.16 16.54
CA ASP A 66 10.69 -14.62 17.54
C ASP A 66 11.83 -15.45 16.95
N ASP A 67 11.67 -15.93 15.73
CA ASP A 67 12.72 -16.67 15.02
C ASP A 67 13.58 -15.77 14.11
N ASN A 68 13.30 -14.44 14.08
CA ASN A 68 14.14 -13.49 13.37
C ASN A 68 15.53 -13.41 14.03
N GLY A 69 16.56 -13.37 13.16
CA GLY A 69 17.95 -13.36 13.63
C GLY A 69 18.53 -14.72 14.01
N LYS A 70 17.74 -15.79 14.05
CA LYS A 70 18.27 -17.15 14.30
C LYS A 70 18.95 -17.74 13.05
N PRO A 71 19.92 -18.67 13.24
CA PRO A 71 20.53 -19.42 12.13
C PRO A 71 19.46 -20.11 11.27
N PHE A 72 19.72 -20.21 9.95
CA PHE A 72 18.75 -20.69 8.95
C PHE A 72 18.04 -21.98 9.33
N VAL A 73 18.77 -23.00 9.77
CA VAL A 73 18.18 -24.31 10.15
C VAL A 73 17.22 -24.15 11.33
N LYS A 74 17.61 -23.40 12.37
CA LYS A 74 16.75 -23.14 13.54
C LYS A 74 15.52 -22.34 13.15
N LYS A 75 15.66 -21.34 12.27
CA LYS A 75 14.56 -20.56 11.73
C LYS A 75 13.57 -21.45 10.95
N LEU A 76 14.06 -22.35 10.11
CA LEU A 76 13.23 -23.29 9.34
C LEU A 76 12.46 -24.25 10.26
N MET A 77 13.13 -24.86 11.23
CA MET A 77 12.47 -25.74 12.22
C MET A 77 11.43 -24.96 13.05
N GLY A 78 11.77 -23.74 13.49
CA GLY A 78 10.86 -22.84 14.19
C GLY A 78 9.61 -22.53 13.36
N TYR A 79 9.79 -22.21 12.08
CA TYR A 79 8.68 -21.95 11.16
C TYR A 79 7.71 -23.14 11.07
N PHE A 80 8.18 -24.36 10.88
CA PHE A 80 7.31 -25.55 10.80
C PHE A 80 6.57 -25.81 12.11
N ARG A 81 7.24 -25.65 13.26
CA ARG A 81 6.59 -25.79 14.57
C ARG A 81 5.49 -24.74 14.78
N ARG A 82 5.80 -23.47 14.49
CA ARG A 82 4.85 -22.36 14.62
C ARG A 82 3.68 -22.50 13.65
N ARG A 83 3.94 -22.96 12.43
CA ARG A 83 2.90 -23.25 11.46
C ARG A 83 1.91 -24.34 11.93
N GLN A 84 2.39 -25.36 12.62
CA GLN A 84 1.51 -26.39 13.22
C GLN A 84 0.69 -25.82 14.39
N LEU A 85 1.32 -25.01 15.25
CA LEU A 85 0.64 -24.30 16.34
C LEU A 85 -0.43 -23.38 15.80
N HIS A 86 -0.09 -22.58 14.80
CA HIS A 86 -1.02 -21.66 14.11
C HIS A 86 -2.23 -22.45 13.58
N LYS A 87 -1.99 -23.50 12.81
CA LYS A 87 -3.06 -24.34 12.27
C LYS A 87 -3.97 -24.92 13.35
N LYS A 88 -3.40 -25.34 14.50
CA LYS A 88 -4.19 -25.86 15.62
C LYS A 88 -5.07 -24.78 16.23
N ARG A 89 -4.46 -23.64 16.66
CA ARG A 89 -5.17 -22.55 17.33
C ARG A 89 -6.23 -21.91 16.44
N LEU A 90 -5.90 -21.70 15.15
CA LEU A 90 -6.87 -21.15 14.20
C LEU A 90 -8.06 -22.09 14.02
N LYS A 91 -7.87 -23.42 13.98
CA LYS A 91 -8.97 -24.37 13.92
C LYS A 91 -9.89 -24.29 15.13
N GLU A 92 -9.34 -24.13 16.33
CA GLU A 92 -10.10 -23.96 17.57
C GLU A 92 -10.97 -22.70 17.50
N VAL A 93 -10.40 -21.57 17.04
CA VAL A 93 -11.13 -20.32 16.83
C VAL A 93 -12.21 -20.46 15.76
N LEU A 94 -11.93 -21.12 14.63
CA LEU A 94 -12.91 -21.32 13.56
C LEU A 94 -14.10 -22.18 14.01
N GLN A 95 -13.85 -23.17 14.85
CA GLN A 95 -14.92 -24.01 15.45
C GLN A 95 -15.79 -23.22 16.46
N GLU A 96 -15.20 -22.29 17.19
CA GLU A 96 -15.92 -21.42 18.13
C GLU A 96 -16.75 -20.35 17.42
N ILE A 97 -16.14 -19.65 16.47
CA ILE A 97 -16.75 -18.50 15.79
C ILE A 97 -17.74 -18.92 14.71
N CYS A 98 -17.46 -20.03 14.00
CA CYS A 98 -18.20 -20.48 12.80
C CYS A 98 -18.42 -19.34 11.81
N PRO A 99 -17.34 -18.73 11.26
CA PRO A 99 -17.48 -17.62 10.33
C PRO A 99 -18.03 -18.09 8.98
N ASP A 100 -18.76 -17.21 8.26
CA ASP A 100 -19.15 -17.43 6.87
C ASP A 100 -17.95 -17.27 5.95
N VAL A 101 -17.08 -16.29 6.25
CA VAL A 101 -15.88 -15.96 5.46
C VAL A 101 -14.66 -15.84 6.36
N VAL A 102 -13.54 -16.41 5.92
CA VAL A 102 -12.19 -16.15 6.46
C VAL A 102 -11.41 -15.36 5.43
N ASP A 103 -11.05 -14.13 5.76
CA ASP A 103 -10.30 -13.24 4.89
C ASP A 103 -8.87 -13.07 5.43
N CYS A 104 -7.88 -13.39 4.61
CA CYS A 104 -6.48 -13.43 4.96
C CYS A 104 -5.71 -12.29 4.31
N PHE A 105 -5.01 -11.50 5.12
CA PHE A 105 -4.01 -10.56 4.63
C PHE A 105 -2.72 -11.30 4.30
N TYR A 106 -2.32 -11.26 3.03
CA TYR A 106 -1.07 -11.86 2.59
C TYR A 106 0.13 -11.27 3.36
N PRO A 107 1.17 -12.03 3.71
CA PRO A 107 1.71 -13.21 3.03
C PRO A 107 1.70 -14.52 3.85
N GLY A 108 2.04 -15.60 3.12
CA GLY A 108 2.68 -16.86 3.52
C GLY A 108 2.20 -17.63 4.75
N GLU A 109 1.81 -16.97 5.81
CA GLU A 109 1.32 -17.62 7.05
C GLU A 109 -0.02 -18.33 6.82
N CYS A 110 -0.80 -17.87 5.86
CA CYS A 110 -2.11 -18.39 5.50
C CYS A 110 -2.06 -19.59 4.54
N SER A 111 -0.88 -20.14 4.23
CA SER A 111 -0.72 -21.17 3.19
C SER A 111 -1.51 -22.47 3.42
N PHE A 112 -1.94 -22.75 4.64
CA PHE A 112 -2.75 -23.92 4.99
C PHE A 112 -4.25 -23.61 5.07
N VAL A 113 -4.65 -22.35 5.12
CA VAL A 113 -6.05 -21.91 5.33
C VAL A 113 -7.01 -22.47 4.28
N PRO A 114 -6.68 -22.48 2.95
CA PRO A 114 -7.58 -23.07 1.95
C PRO A 114 -7.84 -24.56 2.14
N GLY A 115 -7.02 -25.25 2.92
CA GLY A 115 -7.20 -26.68 3.24
C GLY A 115 -7.98 -26.95 4.52
N LEU A 116 -8.48 -25.92 5.21
CA LEU A 116 -9.32 -26.08 6.38
C LEU A 116 -10.76 -26.34 5.95
N LYS A 117 -11.34 -27.40 6.49
CA LYS A 117 -12.74 -27.80 6.22
C LYS A 117 -13.61 -27.40 7.42
N ASP A 118 -13.88 -26.12 7.56
CA ASP A 118 -14.64 -25.52 8.66
C ASP A 118 -16.00 -24.95 8.20
N GLY A 119 -16.31 -25.09 6.90
CA GLY A 119 -17.53 -24.60 6.30
C GLY A 119 -17.45 -23.17 5.76
N SER A 120 -16.46 -22.37 6.16
CA SER A 120 -16.33 -20.99 5.69
C SER A 120 -15.67 -20.88 4.32
N ARG A 121 -16.02 -19.85 3.58
CA ARG A 121 -15.33 -19.45 2.34
C ARG A 121 -14.01 -18.77 2.65
N LYS A 122 -13.05 -18.90 1.75
CA LYS A 122 -11.68 -18.40 1.94
C LYS A 122 -11.34 -17.30 0.94
N VAL A 123 -11.09 -16.12 1.45
CA VAL A 123 -10.66 -14.94 0.69
C VAL A 123 -9.22 -14.62 1.03
N MET A 124 -8.45 -14.16 0.06
CA MET A 124 -7.08 -13.68 0.20
C MET A 124 -6.96 -12.27 -0.35
N GLU A 125 -6.39 -11.36 0.41
CA GLU A 125 -6.07 -9.99 -0.03
C GLU A 125 -4.57 -9.82 -0.23
N LEU A 126 -4.18 -9.15 -1.30
CA LEU A 126 -2.80 -8.74 -1.53
C LEU A 126 -2.69 -7.21 -1.54
N HIS A 127 -2.07 -6.64 -0.51
CA HIS A 127 -1.84 -5.19 -0.39
C HIS A 127 -0.50 -4.72 -0.96
N GLN A 128 0.21 -5.61 -1.61
CA GLN A 128 1.49 -5.38 -2.27
C GLN A 128 1.38 -5.85 -3.73
N SER A 129 2.23 -5.34 -4.62
CA SER A 129 2.30 -5.87 -5.98
C SER A 129 2.80 -7.32 -6.00
N LYS A 130 2.38 -8.12 -6.99
CA LYS A 130 2.97 -9.44 -7.32
C LYS A 130 4.50 -9.40 -7.38
N LEU A 131 5.05 -8.25 -7.77
CA LEU A 131 6.49 -8.04 -7.89
C LEU A 131 7.22 -7.91 -6.54
N PHE A 132 6.52 -7.95 -5.42
CA PHE A 132 7.09 -7.76 -4.08
C PHE A 132 8.33 -8.63 -3.80
N HIS A 133 8.36 -9.88 -4.25
CA HIS A 133 9.52 -10.76 -4.09
C HIS A 133 10.68 -10.46 -5.06
N HIS A 134 10.44 -9.71 -6.14
CA HIS A 134 11.44 -9.34 -7.12
C HIS A 134 12.07 -7.96 -6.89
N GLN A 135 11.64 -7.25 -5.85
CA GLN A 135 11.97 -5.84 -5.59
C GLN A 135 13.46 -5.52 -5.52
N TYR A 136 14.29 -6.45 -5.08
CA TYR A 136 15.72 -6.17 -4.90
C TYR A 136 16.59 -6.64 -6.07
N ASN A 137 15.99 -7.10 -7.15
CA ASN A 137 16.68 -7.64 -8.33
C ASN A 137 17.88 -8.56 -7.97
N ARG A 138 17.66 -9.41 -6.97
CA ARG A 138 18.68 -10.29 -6.42
C ARG A 138 19.09 -11.33 -7.46
N SER A 139 20.40 -11.58 -7.58
CA SER A 139 20.98 -12.60 -8.47
C SER A 139 21.42 -13.86 -7.67
N GLY A 140 21.79 -14.91 -8.40
CA GLY A 140 22.28 -16.16 -7.82
C GLY A 140 21.21 -16.93 -7.03
N LEU A 141 21.63 -17.62 -5.95
CA LEU A 141 20.75 -18.46 -5.13
C LEU A 141 19.58 -17.70 -4.49
N MET A 142 19.79 -16.42 -4.13
CA MET A 142 18.74 -15.57 -3.56
C MET A 142 17.66 -15.24 -4.61
N GLY A 143 18.07 -14.88 -5.82
CA GLY A 143 17.12 -14.64 -6.92
C GLY A 143 16.34 -15.90 -7.33
N LEU A 144 16.96 -17.09 -7.25
CA LEU A 144 16.25 -18.34 -7.46
C LEU A 144 15.22 -18.60 -6.35
N ALA A 145 15.59 -18.35 -5.09
CA ALA A 145 14.66 -18.47 -3.96
C ALA A 145 13.45 -17.53 -4.11
N ASP A 146 13.66 -16.29 -4.55
CA ASP A 146 12.59 -15.32 -4.80
C ASP A 146 11.64 -15.81 -5.92
N LYS A 147 12.16 -16.39 -7.00
CA LYS A 147 11.35 -17.00 -8.07
C LYS A 147 10.54 -18.20 -7.59
N VAL A 148 11.14 -19.07 -6.79
CA VAL A 148 10.44 -20.23 -6.20
C VAL A 148 9.31 -19.74 -5.29
N ARG A 149 9.57 -18.71 -4.49
CA ARG A 149 8.57 -18.13 -3.60
C ARG A 149 7.41 -17.52 -4.38
N ALA A 150 7.68 -16.72 -5.40
CA ALA A 150 6.67 -16.16 -6.28
C ALA A 150 5.80 -17.24 -6.94
N TRP A 151 6.41 -18.34 -7.39
CA TRP A 151 5.69 -19.49 -7.94
C TRP A 151 4.84 -20.23 -6.89
N MET A 152 5.34 -20.36 -5.65
CA MET A 152 4.56 -20.95 -4.54
C MET A 152 3.34 -20.07 -4.21
N ASP A 153 3.52 -18.75 -4.19
CA ASP A 153 2.46 -17.80 -3.91
C ASP A 153 1.38 -17.83 -5.00
N GLU A 154 1.78 -17.92 -6.28
CA GLU A 154 0.83 -18.04 -7.38
C GLU A 154 -0.02 -19.32 -7.29
N ARG A 155 0.57 -20.45 -6.87
CA ARG A 155 -0.18 -21.66 -6.62
C ARG A 155 -1.07 -21.59 -5.38
N LEU A 156 -0.62 -20.85 -4.37
CA LEU A 156 -1.37 -20.68 -3.14
C LEU A 156 -2.65 -19.87 -3.36
N VAL A 157 -2.55 -18.70 -4.00
CA VAL A 157 -3.70 -17.82 -4.20
C VAL A 157 -4.81 -18.47 -5.03
N ARG A 158 -4.46 -19.39 -5.97
CA ARG A 158 -5.41 -20.17 -6.76
C ARG A 158 -6.23 -21.18 -5.95
N ARG A 159 -5.92 -21.38 -4.68
CA ARG A 159 -6.64 -22.31 -3.79
C ARG A 159 -7.69 -21.61 -2.92
N PHE A 160 -7.70 -20.28 -2.93
CA PHE A 160 -8.73 -19.48 -2.27
C PHE A 160 -9.97 -19.36 -3.17
N ASP A 161 -11.15 -19.21 -2.57
CA ASP A 161 -12.40 -19.00 -3.30
C ASP A 161 -12.37 -17.66 -4.05
N ARG A 162 -11.77 -16.64 -3.41
CA ARG A 162 -11.51 -15.33 -4.02
C ARG A 162 -10.11 -14.85 -3.69
N PHE A 163 -9.50 -14.15 -4.64
CA PHE A 163 -8.22 -13.46 -4.48
C PHE A 163 -8.39 -12.00 -4.89
N VAL A 164 -8.09 -11.08 -3.98
CA VAL A 164 -8.27 -9.64 -4.18
C VAL A 164 -6.93 -8.96 -4.34
N VAL A 165 -6.81 -8.18 -5.38
CA VAL A 165 -5.67 -7.28 -5.66
C VAL A 165 -6.17 -5.85 -5.81
N LEU A 166 -5.25 -4.87 -5.77
CA LEU A 166 -5.63 -3.46 -5.66
C LEU A 166 -5.76 -2.74 -7.01
N THR A 167 -5.16 -3.29 -8.09
CA THR A 167 -5.10 -2.67 -9.41
C THR A 167 -5.37 -3.66 -10.53
N GLU A 168 -5.89 -3.16 -11.65
CA GLU A 168 -6.10 -3.98 -12.85
C GLU A 168 -4.76 -4.47 -13.43
N GLU A 169 -3.70 -3.65 -13.35
CA GLU A 169 -2.38 -4.05 -13.78
C GLU A 169 -1.84 -5.23 -12.97
N ASP A 170 -2.03 -5.22 -11.63
CA ASP A 170 -1.60 -6.35 -10.78
C ASP A 170 -2.42 -7.60 -11.10
N ALA A 171 -3.74 -7.47 -11.28
CA ALA A 171 -4.60 -8.57 -11.69
C ALA A 171 -4.11 -9.23 -13.00
N GLY A 172 -3.76 -8.42 -13.99
CA GLY A 172 -3.19 -8.89 -15.27
C GLY A 172 -1.90 -9.68 -15.11
N MET A 173 -1.06 -9.35 -14.13
CA MET A 173 0.18 -10.08 -13.85
C MET A 173 -0.06 -11.50 -13.31
N TRP A 174 -1.19 -11.76 -12.62
CA TRP A 174 -1.54 -13.09 -12.10
C TRP A 174 -2.10 -14.03 -13.17
N GLY A 175 -2.37 -13.51 -14.38
CA GLY A 175 -2.96 -14.28 -15.49
C GLY A 175 -4.43 -14.64 -15.24
N GLU A 176 -4.98 -15.48 -16.09
CA GLU A 176 -6.38 -15.90 -15.97
C GLU A 176 -6.64 -16.68 -14.68
N MET A 177 -7.47 -16.09 -13.82
CA MET A 177 -7.89 -16.66 -12.54
C MET A 177 -9.35 -16.24 -12.26
N PRO A 178 -10.31 -17.17 -12.36
CA PRO A 178 -11.74 -16.84 -12.21
C PRO A 178 -12.09 -16.17 -10.87
N GLY A 179 -11.38 -16.53 -9.81
CA GLY A 179 -11.59 -15.99 -8.45
C GLY A 179 -10.92 -14.63 -8.18
N ILE A 180 -10.13 -14.07 -9.13
CA ILE A 180 -9.50 -12.77 -8.92
C ILE A 180 -10.50 -11.63 -9.00
N ARG A 181 -10.32 -10.63 -8.13
CA ARG A 181 -11.12 -9.39 -8.11
C ARG A 181 -10.22 -8.21 -7.87
N VAL A 182 -10.57 -7.06 -8.42
CA VAL A 182 -9.86 -5.80 -8.23
C VAL A 182 -10.69 -4.90 -7.33
N ILE A 183 -10.18 -4.70 -6.10
CA ILE A 183 -10.80 -3.79 -5.14
C ILE A 183 -9.69 -2.89 -4.58
N PRO A 184 -9.62 -1.62 -4.98
CA PRO A 184 -8.61 -0.69 -4.50
C PRO A 184 -8.82 -0.35 -3.02
N ASN A 185 -7.81 0.24 -2.40
CA ASN A 185 -7.98 0.82 -1.07
C ASN A 185 -8.84 2.09 -1.14
N ALA A 186 -9.64 2.33 -0.10
CA ALA A 186 -10.48 3.51 0.01
C ALA A 186 -9.65 4.77 0.32
N ALA A 187 -10.05 5.88 -0.27
CA ALA A 187 -9.54 7.22 0.05
C ALA A 187 -10.20 7.74 1.35
N ASN A 188 -9.68 7.31 2.48
CA ASN A 188 -10.21 7.73 3.80
C ASN A 188 -9.51 9.00 4.31
N PHE A 189 -8.91 9.75 3.42
CA PHE A 189 -8.26 11.01 3.72
C PHE A 189 -9.23 12.17 3.49
N ILE A 190 -9.50 12.92 4.55
CA ILE A 190 -10.32 14.13 4.49
C ILE A 190 -9.37 15.33 4.49
N ALA A 191 -9.39 16.10 3.41
CA ALA A 191 -8.62 17.33 3.32
C ALA A 191 -9.24 18.40 4.22
N GLU A 192 -8.52 18.84 5.26
CA GLU A 192 -8.93 19.98 6.09
C GLU A 192 -8.82 21.29 5.34
N LYS A 193 -7.86 21.37 4.42
CA LYS A 193 -7.58 22.51 3.56
C LYS A 193 -7.08 22.07 2.19
N TYR A 194 -7.58 22.69 1.15
CA TYR A 194 -7.10 22.47 -0.22
C TYR A 194 -5.92 23.37 -0.56
N SER A 195 -5.03 22.88 -1.41
CA SER A 195 -4.01 23.70 -2.03
C SER A 195 -4.63 24.64 -3.08
N ASP A 196 -4.08 25.85 -3.19
CA ASP A 196 -4.34 26.75 -4.30
C ASP A 196 -3.30 26.62 -5.43
N CYS A 197 -2.39 25.68 -5.30
CA CYS A 197 -1.30 25.37 -6.23
C CYS A 197 -0.34 26.53 -6.53
N LYS A 198 -0.28 27.57 -5.68
CA LYS A 198 0.61 28.73 -5.86
C LYS A 198 2.00 28.58 -5.24
N PRO A 199 2.18 27.87 -4.10
CA PRO A 199 3.50 27.74 -3.52
C PRO A 199 4.48 27.10 -4.52
N LYS A 200 5.68 27.65 -4.64
CA LYS A 200 6.74 27.06 -5.47
C LYS A 200 7.40 25.88 -4.76
N ARG A 201 6.57 24.90 -4.41
CA ARG A 201 6.93 23.75 -3.58
C ARG A 201 6.34 22.47 -4.17
N VAL A 202 7.21 21.51 -4.45
CA VAL A 202 6.86 20.15 -4.83
C VAL A 202 7.00 19.25 -3.61
N ILE A 203 6.09 18.32 -3.45
CA ILE A 203 6.14 17.35 -2.35
C ILE A 203 6.32 15.93 -2.89
N ALA A 204 7.14 15.14 -2.18
CA ALA A 204 7.25 13.69 -2.34
C ALA A 204 7.14 13.04 -0.97
N VAL A 205 6.41 11.91 -0.88
CA VAL A 205 6.12 11.26 0.40
C VAL A 205 6.34 9.77 0.32
N GLY A 206 7.10 9.21 1.27
CA GLY A 206 7.30 7.76 1.33
C GLY A 206 8.50 7.34 2.16
N ARG A 207 8.71 6.03 2.26
CA ARG A 207 9.89 5.48 2.92
C ARG A 207 11.14 5.81 2.11
N LEU A 208 12.22 6.16 2.79
CA LEU A 208 13.51 6.41 2.14
C LEU A 208 14.20 5.06 1.88
N ASP A 209 13.76 4.35 0.83
CA ASP A 209 14.19 3.01 0.48
C ASP A 209 14.19 2.78 -1.04
N TYR A 210 14.60 1.59 -1.47
CA TYR A 210 14.62 1.18 -2.87
C TYR A 210 13.25 1.34 -3.55
N GLN A 211 12.16 0.99 -2.87
CA GLN A 211 10.82 1.00 -3.47
C GLN A 211 10.42 2.40 -3.94
N LYS A 212 10.62 3.42 -3.11
CA LYS A 212 10.24 4.81 -3.41
C LYS A 212 11.22 5.53 -4.33
N SER A 213 12.47 5.03 -4.41
CA SER A 213 13.49 5.44 -5.38
C SER A 213 13.68 6.95 -5.47
N PHE A 214 13.87 7.61 -4.34
CA PHE A 214 14.15 9.05 -4.30
C PHE A 214 15.53 9.43 -4.85
N ASP A 215 16.43 8.47 -5.01
CA ASP A 215 17.67 8.62 -5.79
C ASP A 215 17.37 9.06 -7.23
N ARG A 216 16.41 8.43 -7.90
CA ARG A 216 15.96 8.84 -9.25
C ARG A 216 15.34 10.24 -9.22
N LEU A 217 14.58 10.57 -8.16
CA LEU A 217 13.96 11.87 -8.02
C LEU A 217 14.98 13.00 -7.86
N ILE A 218 16.07 12.76 -7.15
CA ILE A 218 17.18 13.72 -7.03
C ILE A 218 17.79 14.00 -8.41
N LEU A 219 17.96 12.98 -9.26
CA LEU A 219 18.47 13.18 -10.64
C LEU A 219 17.48 13.95 -11.53
N VAL A 220 16.19 13.75 -11.33
CA VAL A 220 15.14 14.55 -11.98
C VAL A 220 15.22 15.99 -11.51
N TRP A 221 15.31 16.21 -10.20
CA TRP A 221 15.34 17.55 -9.63
C TRP A 221 16.57 18.35 -10.02
N GLU A 222 17.72 17.71 -10.19
CA GLU A 222 18.93 18.36 -10.70
C GLU A 222 18.67 19.05 -12.06
N LYS A 223 17.90 18.39 -12.96
CA LYS A 223 17.51 18.99 -14.26
C LYS A 223 16.47 20.10 -14.09
N VAL A 224 15.52 19.91 -13.18
CA VAL A 224 14.49 20.91 -12.87
C VAL A 224 15.15 22.17 -12.30
N HIS A 225 16.04 22.03 -11.33
CA HIS A 225 16.66 23.16 -10.63
C HIS A 225 17.54 24.03 -11.55
N GLN A 226 18.12 23.46 -12.60
CA GLN A 226 18.85 24.23 -13.63
C GLN A 226 18.01 25.31 -14.33
N GLN A 227 16.67 25.12 -14.39
CA GLN A 227 15.76 26.01 -15.10
C GLN A 227 14.74 26.70 -14.15
N MET A 228 14.45 26.07 -13.02
CA MET A 228 13.40 26.50 -12.07
C MET A 228 14.01 26.67 -10.66
N GLN A 229 14.95 27.60 -10.51
CA GLN A 229 15.77 27.78 -9.30
C GLN A 229 14.98 28.27 -8.07
N ASP A 230 13.81 28.84 -8.26
CA ASP A 230 12.94 29.37 -7.22
C ASP A 230 11.94 28.34 -6.66
N TRP A 231 11.99 27.09 -7.15
CA TRP A 231 11.20 25.98 -6.66
C TRP A 231 11.99 25.11 -5.66
N THR A 232 11.26 24.48 -4.74
CA THR A 232 11.80 23.53 -3.76
C THR A 232 11.12 22.19 -3.85
N LEU A 233 11.86 21.13 -3.51
CA LEU A 233 11.37 19.76 -3.36
C LEU A 233 11.50 19.32 -1.90
N ASP A 234 10.38 19.03 -1.26
CA ASP A 234 10.33 18.49 0.09
C ASP A 234 10.00 17.01 0.08
N ILE A 235 10.88 16.19 0.64
CA ILE A 235 10.74 14.74 0.74
C ILE A 235 10.41 14.37 2.17
N PHE A 236 9.17 13.89 2.40
CA PHE A 236 8.70 13.46 3.71
C PHE A 236 8.79 11.94 3.87
N GLY A 237 9.39 11.51 4.97
CA GLY A 237 9.50 10.12 5.35
C GLY A 237 10.78 9.77 6.06
N GLN A 238 10.97 8.49 6.34
CA GLN A 238 12.16 7.93 6.96
C GLN A 238 12.52 6.60 6.32
N GLY A 239 13.77 6.17 6.45
CA GLY A 239 14.24 4.90 5.91
C GLY A 239 15.76 4.79 5.90
N GLU A 240 16.23 3.61 5.52
CA GLU A 240 17.64 3.25 5.53
C GLU A 240 18.50 4.06 4.54
N TRP A 241 17.88 4.65 3.51
CA TRP A 241 18.58 5.43 2.49
C TRP A 241 18.79 6.90 2.84
N LYS A 242 18.38 7.36 4.05
CA LYS A 242 18.47 8.78 4.43
C LYS A 242 19.86 9.36 4.21
N GLU A 243 20.90 8.71 4.74
CA GLU A 243 22.28 9.20 4.64
C GLU A 243 22.82 9.14 3.19
N MET A 244 22.43 8.14 2.43
CA MET A 244 22.80 8.02 1.02
C MET A 244 22.17 9.14 0.19
N LEU A 245 20.87 9.41 0.39
CA LEU A 245 20.17 10.47 -0.32
C LEU A 245 20.72 11.85 0.04
N GLN A 246 21.04 12.10 1.33
CA GLN A 246 21.64 13.36 1.75
C GLN A 246 22.99 13.59 1.06
N ARG A 247 23.86 12.58 1.02
CA ARG A 247 25.13 12.68 0.27
C ARG A 247 24.91 12.99 -1.22
N MET A 248 23.92 12.34 -1.85
CA MET A 248 23.59 12.62 -3.25
C MET A 248 23.16 14.08 -3.48
N ILE A 249 22.40 14.66 -2.54
CA ILE A 249 21.96 16.06 -2.57
C ILE A 249 23.17 16.99 -2.43
N ASP A 250 24.03 16.73 -1.46
CA ASP A 250 25.21 17.57 -1.15
C ASP A 250 26.23 17.55 -2.30
N GLU A 251 26.54 16.38 -2.86
CA GLU A 251 27.45 16.19 -3.98
C GLU A 251 26.99 16.90 -5.26
N ARG A 252 25.67 17.17 -5.41
CA ARG A 252 25.08 17.89 -6.55
C ARG A 252 24.82 19.36 -6.28
N GLY A 253 25.12 19.85 -5.07
CA GLY A 253 24.88 21.24 -4.71
C GLY A 253 23.39 21.60 -4.63
N LEU A 254 22.51 20.66 -4.27
CA LEU A 254 21.06 20.82 -4.25
C LEU A 254 20.47 21.04 -2.86
N GLN A 255 21.31 21.24 -1.83
CA GLN A 255 20.91 21.36 -0.41
C GLN A 255 19.97 22.54 -0.14
N ASP A 256 20.02 23.59 -0.96
CA ASP A 256 19.14 24.76 -0.81
C ASP A 256 17.76 24.56 -1.46
N SER A 257 17.62 23.53 -2.31
CA SER A 257 16.39 23.28 -3.08
C SER A 257 15.72 21.92 -2.79
N ILE A 258 16.43 20.92 -2.23
CA ILE A 258 15.89 19.65 -1.77
C ILE A 258 16.02 19.55 -0.25
N ARG A 259 14.94 19.17 0.43
CA ARG A 259 14.92 18.98 1.88
C ARG A 259 14.39 17.59 2.24
N LEU A 260 15.15 16.83 3.04
CA LEU A 260 14.69 15.59 3.67
C LEU A 260 14.01 15.92 5.00
N MET A 261 12.68 16.07 4.99
CA MET A 261 11.88 16.63 6.08
C MET A 261 11.66 15.65 7.26
N GLY A 262 11.90 14.36 7.04
CA GLY A 262 11.55 13.33 8.03
C GLY A 262 10.03 13.02 8.05
N PRO A 263 9.56 12.20 9.01
CA PRO A 263 8.15 11.89 9.14
C PRO A 263 7.37 13.06 9.74
N THR A 264 6.10 13.23 9.32
CA THR A 264 5.19 14.24 9.86
C THR A 264 3.88 13.61 10.31
N LYS A 265 3.24 14.22 11.31
CA LYS A 265 1.88 13.88 11.75
C LYS A 265 0.80 14.74 11.09
N THR A 266 1.22 15.78 10.37
CA THR A 266 0.34 16.79 9.76
C THR A 266 0.50 16.83 8.24
N ILE A 267 0.55 15.65 7.61
CA ILE A 267 0.81 15.55 6.17
C ILE A 267 -0.21 16.31 5.32
N GLY A 268 -1.47 16.40 5.77
CA GLY A 268 -2.51 17.16 5.08
C GLY A 268 -2.19 18.65 4.98
N LYS A 269 -1.58 19.24 6.02
CA LYS A 269 -1.08 20.60 5.98
C LYS A 269 0.02 20.75 4.92
N GLU A 270 0.97 19.80 4.90
CA GLU A 270 2.08 19.83 3.95
C GLU A 270 1.57 19.73 2.49
N TYR A 271 0.55 18.88 2.24
CA TYR A 271 -0.11 18.86 0.93
C TYR A 271 -0.76 20.23 0.61
N SER A 272 -1.51 20.82 1.53
CA SER A 272 -2.19 22.12 1.27
C SER A 272 -1.23 23.28 1.02
N GLU A 273 0.02 23.16 1.45
CA GLU A 273 1.09 24.15 1.27
C GLU A 273 2.04 23.80 0.11
N SER A 274 1.67 22.83 -0.73
CA SER A 274 2.43 22.40 -1.92
C SER A 274 1.63 22.67 -3.20
N SER A 275 2.26 22.55 -4.36
CA SER A 275 1.63 22.81 -5.67
C SER A 275 1.48 21.58 -6.55
N MET A 276 2.22 20.52 -6.30
CA MET A 276 2.11 19.22 -6.96
C MET A 276 2.76 18.13 -6.11
N ILE A 277 2.32 16.89 -6.30
CA ILE A 277 3.00 15.70 -5.79
C ILE A 277 3.79 15.03 -6.91
N VAL A 278 5.00 14.57 -6.60
CA VAL A 278 5.80 13.77 -7.54
C VAL A 278 6.08 12.37 -6.98
N MET A 279 6.01 11.36 -7.84
CA MET A 279 6.34 9.98 -7.48
C MET A 279 7.36 9.37 -8.43
N SER A 280 8.39 8.76 -7.82
CA SER A 280 9.50 8.12 -8.51
C SER A 280 9.65 6.63 -8.22
N SER A 281 8.65 6.01 -7.60
CA SER A 281 8.67 4.62 -7.13
C SER A 281 9.05 3.63 -8.25
N HIS A 282 9.64 2.49 -7.88
CA HIS A 282 9.82 1.37 -8.80
C HIS A 282 8.54 0.53 -8.95
N TYR A 283 7.78 0.42 -7.89
CA TYR A 283 6.50 -0.30 -7.84
C TYR A 283 5.73 0.11 -6.58
N GLU A 284 4.41 -0.07 -6.60
CA GLU A 284 3.53 0.09 -5.44
C GLU A 284 2.54 -1.08 -5.39
N GLY A 285 1.83 -1.22 -4.28
CA GLY A 285 0.59 -2.01 -4.26
C GLY A 285 -0.58 -1.15 -4.72
N PHE A 286 -0.71 0.01 -4.05
CA PHE A 286 -1.63 1.09 -4.40
C PHE A 286 -1.11 2.37 -3.75
N PRO A 287 -0.78 3.43 -4.51
CA PRO A 287 -0.07 4.59 -3.98
C PRO A 287 -0.98 5.55 -3.21
N MET A 288 -1.31 5.21 -1.97
CA MET A 288 -2.21 5.99 -1.10
C MET A 288 -1.78 7.45 -0.94
N VAL A 289 -0.47 7.71 -0.83
CA VAL A 289 0.07 9.08 -0.70
C VAL A 289 -0.27 9.96 -1.91
N MET A 290 -0.39 9.36 -3.11
CA MET A 290 -0.84 10.07 -4.30
C MET A 290 -2.31 10.48 -4.17
N ILE A 291 -3.17 9.55 -3.74
CA ILE A 291 -4.60 9.80 -3.54
C ILE A 291 -4.81 10.86 -2.45
N GLU A 292 -4.06 10.78 -1.34
CA GLU A 292 -4.12 11.76 -0.25
C GLU A 292 -3.74 13.17 -0.73
N ALA A 293 -2.67 13.29 -1.50
CA ALA A 293 -2.24 14.57 -2.06
C ALA A 293 -3.23 15.12 -3.10
N MET A 294 -3.72 14.25 -4.01
CA MET A 294 -4.75 14.62 -4.99
C MET A 294 -6.06 15.04 -4.31
N ALA A 295 -6.44 14.39 -3.22
CA ALA A 295 -7.59 14.82 -2.40
C ALA A 295 -7.43 16.22 -1.83
N CYS A 296 -6.18 16.67 -1.57
CA CYS A 296 -5.87 18.05 -1.19
C CYS A 296 -5.82 19.03 -2.37
N GLY A 297 -6.06 18.57 -3.61
CA GLY A 297 -6.05 19.42 -4.81
C GLY A 297 -4.66 19.54 -5.45
N LEU A 298 -3.75 18.61 -5.23
CA LEU A 298 -2.45 18.57 -5.90
C LEU A 298 -2.53 17.75 -7.18
N PRO A 299 -2.16 18.28 -8.36
CA PRO A 299 -1.93 17.45 -9.51
C PRO A 299 -0.74 16.50 -9.26
N ALA A 300 -0.82 15.27 -9.79
CA ALA A 300 0.22 14.28 -9.63
C ALA A 300 1.12 14.21 -10.86
N VAL A 301 2.45 14.14 -10.65
CA VAL A 301 3.42 13.85 -11.71
C VAL A 301 4.16 12.57 -11.32
N SER A 302 4.15 11.56 -12.19
CA SER A 302 4.65 10.25 -11.80
C SER A 302 5.37 9.54 -12.92
N PHE A 303 6.39 8.73 -12.59
CA PHE A 303 6.77 7.65 -13.49
C PHE A 303 5.62 6.65 -13.64
N ASP A 304 5.56 5.99 -14.79
CA ASP A 304 4.68 4.85 -15.08
C ASP A 304 5.26 3.58 -14.46
N PHE A 305 5.34 3.56 -13.14
CA PHE A 305 5.79 2.39 -12.41
C PHE A 305 4.68 1.35 -12.26
N LYS A 306 5.04 0.11 -11.97
CA LYS A 306 4.10 -1.00 -11.83
C LYS A 306 3.14 -0.82 -10.66
N CYS A 307 1.86 -1.05 -10.94
CA CYS A 307 0.72 -1.03 -10.03
C CYS A 307 0.45 0.35 -9.41
N GLY A 308 -0.28 1.18 -10.13
CA GLY A 308 -0.90 2.31 -9.50
C GLY A 308 -1.08 3.61 -10.26
N PRO A 309 -0.06 4.23 -10.92
CA PRO A 309 -0.28 5.58 -11.44
C PRO A 309 -1.40 5.65 -12.47
N LYS A 310 -1.48 4.70 -13.40
CA LYS A 310 -2.50 4.68 -14.45
C LYS A 310 -3.91 4.35 -13.96
N ASP A 311 -4.04 3.73 -12.81
CA ASP A 311 -5.36 3.46 -12.20
C ASP A 311 -5.92 4.72 -11.49
N ILE A 312 -5.07 5.74 -11.25
CA ILE A 312 -5.39 6.94 -10.47
C ILE A 312 -5.29 8.20 -11.33
N ILE A 313 -4.20 8.33 -12.09
CA ILE A 313 -3.93 9.50 -12.93
C ILE A 313 -4.62 9.34 -14.27
N LYS A 314 -5.44 10.32 -14.61
CA LYS A 314 -5.95 10.55 -15.96
C LYS A 314 -5.07 11.57 -16.64
N GLU A 315 -4.28 11.09 -17.61
CA GLU A 315 -3.26 11.89 -18.31
C GLU A 315 -3.82 13.20 -18.86
N GLY A 316 -3.16 14.32 -18.50
CA GLY A 316 -3.55 15.65 -18.94
C GLY A 316 -4.79 16.25 -18.24
N GLU A 317 -5.51 15.45 -17.43
CA GLU A 317 -6.71 15.87 -16.69
C GLU A 317 -6.36 16.21 -15.24
N ASN A 318 -5.86 15.26 -14.46
CA ASN A 318 -5.55 15.42 -13.04
C ASN A 318 -4.07 15.18 -12.70
N GLY A 319 -3.23 14.96 -13.71
CA GLY A 319 -1.80 14.72 -13.56
C GLY A 319 -1.13 14.33 -14.86
N LEU A 320 0.17 14.01 -14.77
CA LEU A 320 1.02 13.60 -15.88
C LEU A 320 1.75 12.30 -15.54
N VAL A 321 1.77 11.36 -16.49
CA VAL A 321 2.45 10.07 -16.34
C VAL A 321 3.56 9.97 -17.37
N VAL A 322 4.78 9.66 -16.93
CA VAL A 322 5.96 9.58 -17.76
C VAL A 322 6.51 8.17 -17.74
N LYS A 323 7.03 7.69 -18.85
CA LYS A 323 7.66 6.36 -18.96
C LYS A 323 8.62 6.10 -17.80
N ASP A 324 8.52 4.93 -17.17
CA ASP A 324 9.37 4.56 -16.04
C ASP A 324 10.87 4.70 -16.39
N GLY A 325 11.60 5.41 -15.52
CA GLY A 325 13.02 5.68 -15.66
C GLY A 325 13.40 6.81 -16.64
N ASP A 326 12.46 7.46 -17.30
CA ASP A 326 12.74 8.64 -18.15
C ASP A 326 12.92 9.89 -17.28
N ILE A 327 14.15 10.07 -16.77
CA ILE A 327 14.54 11.19 -15.92
C ILE A 327 14.26 12.55 -16.60
N GLY A 328 14.56 12.65 -17.90
CA GLY A 328 14.33 13.88 -18.67
C GLY A 328 12.85 14.19 -18.84
N GLY A 329 12.07 13.16 -19.20
CA GLY A 329 10.63 13.28 -19.36
C GLY A 329 9.92 13.68 -18.07
N LEU A 330 10.30 13.11 -16.90
CA LEU A 330 9.71 13.48 -15.62
C LEU A 330 10.07 14.92 -15.22
N ALA A 331 11.31 15.36 -15.48
CA ALA A 331 11.72 16.74 -15.25
C ALA A 331 10.88 17.71 -16.11
N GLU A 332 10.69 17.41 -17.39
CA GLU A 332 9.90 18.27 -18.29
C GLU A 332 8.42 18.30 -17.91
N ALA A 333 7.83 17.17 -17.52
CA ALA A 333 6.46 17.11 -17.03
C ALA A 333 6.26 17.98 -15.77
N MET A 334 7.21 17.94 -14.82
CA MET A 334 7.20 18.83 -13.66
C MET A 334 7.31 20.30 -14.06
N MET A 335 8.27 20.62 -14.93
CA MET A 335 8.48 22.01 -15.41
C MET A 335 7.29 22.55 -16.22
N THR A 336 6.57 21.69 -16.94
CA THR A 336 5.33 22.06 -17.63
C THR A 336 4.31 22.61 -16.62
N LEU A 337 4.10 21.91 -15.51
CA LEU A 337 3.20 22.39 -14.45
C LEU A 337 3.79 23.58 -13.67
N MET A 338 5.11 23.69 -13.55
CA MET A 338 5.74 24.83 -12.87
C MET A 338 5.59 26.15 -13.64
N ARG A 339 5.65 26.09 -14.98
CA ARG A 339 5.55 27.25 -15.88
C ARG A 339 4.13 27.72 -16.11
N ASP A 340 3.12 26.86 -15.95
CA ASP A 340 1.72 27.13 -16.25
C ASP A 340 0.84 27.01 -15.00
N ASP A 341 0.61 28.14 -14.33
CA ASP A 341 -0.17 28.24 -13.10
C ASP A 341 -1.64 27.84 -13.33
N GLU A 342 -2.22 28.19 -14.48
CA GLU A 342 -3.62 27.89 -14.79
C GLU A 342 -3.80 26.40 -15.09
N LEU A 343 -2.88 25.78 -15.83
CA LEU A 343 -2.88 24.35 -16.05
C LEU A 343 -2.75 23.59 -14.73
N ARG A 344 -1.80 23.99 -13.89
CA ARG A 344 -1.54 23.36 -12.59
C ARG A 344 -2.77 23.45 -11.68
N LYS A 345 -3.40 24.62 -11.60
CA LYS A 345 -4.61 24.83 -10.82
C LYS A 345 -5.78 24.01 -11.35
N ARG A 346 -6.02 24.01 -12.67
CA ARG A 346 -7.06 23.20 -13.31
C ARG A 346 -6.90 21.72 -13.02
N MET A 347 -5.68 21.19 -13.18
CA MET A 347 -5.38 19.79 -12.85
C MET A 347 -5.57 19.51 -11.35
N GLY A 348 -5.24 20.44 -10.48
CA GLY A 348 -5.47 20.33 -9.04
C GLY A 348 -6.96 20.23 -8.68
N GLU A 349 -7.83 21.01 -9.35
CA GLU A 349 -9.28 20.90 -9.16
C GLU A 349 -9.82 19.54 -9.64
N GLU A 350 -9.33 19.04 -10.78
CA GLU A 350 -9.70 17.70 -11.26
C GLU A 350 -9.14 16.59 -10.36
N ALA A 351 -7.97 16.77 -9.75
CA ALA A 351 -7.38 15.83 -8.83
C ALA A 351 -8.26 15.55 -7.60
N LYS A 352 -9.01 16.55 -7.11
CA LYS A 352 -9.92 16.38 -5.96
C LYS A 352 -10.99 15.31 -6.20
N LYS A 353 -11.37 15.04 -7.45
CA LYS A 353 -12.38 14.03 -7.79
C LYS A 353 -11.93 12.60 -7.51
N VAL A 354 -10.65 12.39 -7.17
CA VAL A 354 -10.11 11.08 -6.77
C VAL A 354 -10.87 10.50 -5.57
N VAL A 355 -11.32 11.34 -4.63
CA VAL A 355 -12.09 10.91 -3.47
C VAL A 355 -13.47 10.35 -3.84
N GLU A 356 -14.05 10.83 -4.94
CA GLU A 356 -15.32 10.29 -5.43
C GLU A 356 -15.15 8.92 -6.06
N THR A 357 -14.02 8.70 -6.75
CA THR A 357 -13.68 7.41 -7.39
C THR A 357 -13.38 6.34 -6.36
N PHE A 358 -12.57 6.69 -5.35
CA PHE A 358 -12.08 5.78 -4.32
C PHE A 358 -12.75 6.03 -2.95
N SER A 359 -13.97 6.57 -2.92
CA SER A 359 -14.69 6.80 -1.67
C SER A 359 -14.88 5.51 -0.87
N GLU A 360 -14.89 5.62 0.47
CA GLU A 360 -15.11 4.47 1.36
C GLU A 360 -16.38 3.72 0.98
N ALA A 361 -17.48 4.40 0.75
CA ALA A 361 -18.75 3.78 0.36
C ALA A 361 -18.62 2.95 -0.91
N LYS A 362 -18.03 3.50 -2.00
CA LYS A 362 -17.87 2.78 -3.27
C LYS A 362 -16.94 1.56 -3.16
N VAL A 363 -15.86 1.70 -2.40
CA VAL A 363 -14.91 0.60 -2.19
C VAL A 363 -15.54 -0.47 -1.31
N MET A 364 -16.20 -0.08 -0.23
CA MET A 364 -16.85 -1.02 0.67
C MET A 364 -18.05 -1.72 0.05
N ASP A 365 -18.79 -1.08 -0.86
CA ASP A 365 -19.83 -1.75 -1.65
C ASP A 365 -19.27 -2.88 -2.52
N LYS A 366 -18.06 -2.73 -3.08
CA LYS A 366 -17.39 -3.82 -3.81
C LYS A 366 -17.04 -4.97 -2.85
N TRP A 367 -16.55 -4.68 -1.65
CA TRP A 367 -16.25 -5.69 -0.64
C TRP A 367 -17.50 -6.45 -0.17
N VAL A 368 -18.57 -5.72 0.11
CA VAL A 368 -19.85 -6.32 0.53
C VAL A 368 -20.36 -7.29 -0.55
N ARG A 369 -20.41 -6.86 -1.81
CA ARG A 369 -20.80 -7.72 -2.95
C ARG A 369 -19.88 -8.92 -3.07
N LEU A 370 -18.57 -8.75 -2.95
CA LEU A 370 -17.61 -9.86 -3.01
C LEU A 370 -17.93 -10.94 -1.98
N TYR A 371 -18.17 -10.54 -0.72
CA TYR A 371 -18.48 -11.50 0.34
C TYR A 371 -19.83 -12.18 0.12
N GLU A 372 -20.87 -11.43 -0.26
CA GLU A 372 -22.20 -11.97 -0.56
C GLU A 372 -22.15 -12.97 -1.72
N GLU A 373 -21.51 -12.63 -2.84
CA GLU A 373 -21.29 -13.53 -3.96
C GLU A 373 -20.50 -14.78 -3.57
N THR A 374 -19.45 -14.62 -2.75
CA THR A 374 -18.58 -15.73 -2.35
C THR A 374 -19.32 -16.76 -1.50
N ILE A 375 -20.30 -16.34 -0.70
CA ILE A 375 -21.12 -17.24 0.11
C ILE A 375 -22.19 -17.94 -0.76
N ALA A 376 -22.73 -17.23 -1.76
CA ALA A 376 -23.78 -17.75 -2.63
C ALA A 376 -23.28 -18.85 -3.61
N ASP A 377 -21.97 -18.84 -3.96
CA ASP A 377 -21.33 -19.89 -4.78
C ASP A 377 -21.12 -21.20 -4.01
#